data_14c8298ba9eb218736ec353f3e2b4428
#
_entry.id   14c8298ba9eb218736ec353f3e2b4428
#
_cell.length_a   1.000
_cell.length_b   1.000
_cell.length_c   1.000
_cell.angle_alpha   90.00
_cell.angle_beta   90.00
_cell.angle_gamma   90.00
#
_symmetry.space_group_name_H-M   'P 1'
#
loop_
_entity.id
_entity.type
_entity.pdbx_description
1 polymer ?
#
loop_
_entity_poly.entity_id
_entity_poly.type
_entity_poly.pdbx_seq_one_letter_code
_entity_poly.pdbx_strand_id
1 'polypeptide(L)'
;MIKKVELLAPAGSRSKLNTAFHFGADACYVAGTKFGLRAYADNFDADALKSAVEFAHTLNKKVYVTVNIFPKNVDFPALKEYFVFLNSIGVDALIMTDAGAISLCKSVAPDMEIHLSTQANTTNGYTAKFWAKQGIKRVVLARETTIDDIKRTKDIVGDSLELEVFVHGAMCISYSGRCLLSNYLSTRDSNRGECVQACRWEYKMTEASREGEPLTMIEDDKGTYVMNSKDMNMLLYLDKLISAGVSSFKIEGRMKSEYYVASTVTAYRRALDGYYKTGIYSPSESLIEELEKTSHRRYTTGFYFGARDTVCLDTSKPESDWLFIAEVKGYDDVKKCIILEQRGRFKKGDVLEVLSPDENYLKKIVVDEVFDEDGNVIDDCKFVQQILYLKSDVVLHNHDVLRMKRKDL
;
A
#
# COMPACT_ATOMS: atom_id res chain seq x y z
N MET A 1 -16.82 23.95 -2.76
CA MET A 1 -16.72 22.62 -2.14
C MET A 1 -15.34 22.04 -2.46
N ILE A 2 -14.65 21.46 -1.47
CA ILE A 2 -13.36 20.79 -1.69
C ILE A 2 -13.61 19.54 -2.53
N LYS A 3 -12.85 19.37 -3.63
CA LYS A 3 -12.94 18.17 -4.47
C LYS A 3 -12.51 16.95 -3.64
N LYS A 4 -13.38 15.94 -3.55
CA LYS A 4 -13.03 14.67 -2.90
C LYS A 4 -11.99 13.93 -3.76
N VAL A 5 -10.97 13.42 -3.11
CA VAL A 5 -9.88 12.64 -3.71
C VAL A 5 -10.08 11.18 -3.33
N GLU A 6 -9.90 10.27 -4.28
CA GLU A 6 -9.96 8.84 -4.06
C GLU A 6 -8.78 8.38 -3.19
N LEU A 7 -9.04 7.54 -2.19
CA LEU A 7 -8.01 6.84 -1.42
C LEU A 7 -7.90 5.41 -1.95
N LEU A 8 -6.80 5.15 -2.66
CA LEU A 8 -6.51 3.87 -3.31
C LEU A 8 -5.55 3.04 -2.45
N ALA A 9 -6.06 1.94 -1.90
CA ALA A 9 -5.32 1.04 -1.02
C ALA A 9 -4.76 -0.19 -1.73
N PRO A 10 -3.63 -0.75 -1.24
CA PRO A 10 -3.09 -2.00 -1.75
C PRO A 10 -3.86 -3.21 -1.19
N ALA A 11 -4.12 -4.23 -2.01
CA ALA A 11 -4.63 -5.50 -1.53
C ALA A 11 -3.92 -6.67 -2.23
N GLY A 12 -3.05 -7.37 -1.49
CA GLY A 12 -2.34 -8.57 -1.99
C GLY A 12 -3.12 -9.86 -1.74
N SER A 13 -4.21 -9.82 -0.95
CA SER A 13 -5.08 -10.95 -0.67
C SER A 13 -6.51 -10.49 -0.42
N ARG A 14 -7.46 -11.43 -0.38
CA ARG A 14 -8.88 -11.13 -0.07
C ARG A 14 -9.03 -10.51 1.32
N SER A 15 -8.31 -10.99 2.33
CA SER A 15 -8.33 -10.43 3.68
C SER A 15 -7.91 -8.96 3.67
N LYS A 16 -6.80 -8.63 2.99
CA LYS A 16 -6.31 -7.24 2.85
C LYS A 16 -7.29 -6.33 2.11
N LEU A 17 -8.02 -6.85 1.12
CA LEU A 17 -9.06 -6.11 0.41
C LEU A 17 -10.23 -5.78 1.35
N ASN A 18 -10.71 -6.77 2.11
CA ASN A 18 -11.77 -6.57 3.08
C ASN A 18 -11.35 -5.55 4.16
N THR A 19 -10.13 -5.69 4.68
CA THR A 19 -9.53 -4.74 5.64
C THR A 19 -9.47 -3.32 5.04
N ALA A 20 -8.98 -3.16 3.81
CA ALA A 20 -8.89 -1.84 3.19
C ALA A 20 -10.26 -1.15 3.08
N PHE A 21 -11.29 -1.87 2.65
CA PHE A 21 -12.64 -1.30 2.53
C PHE A 21 -13.28 -1.04 3.89
N HIS A 22 -13.07 -1.92 4.88
CA HIS A 22 -13.54 -1.72 6.25
C HIS A 22 -12.98 -0.40 6.84
N PHE A 23 -11.69 -0.13 6.64
CA PHE A 23 -11.05 1.08 7.14
C PHE A 23 -11.23 2.32 6.25
N GLY A 24 -12.00 2.24 5.17
CA GLY A 24 -12.49 3.39 4.42
C GLY A 24 -11.73 3.72 3.13
N ALA A 25 -11.02 2.77 2.52
CA ALA A 25 -10.53 2.93 1.16
C ALA A 25 -11.70 3.09 0.17
N ASP A 26 -11.51 3.94 -0.84
CA ASP A 26 -12.49 4.14 -1.91
C ASP A 26 -12.33 3.11 -3.02
N ALA A 27 -11.09 2.68 -3.24
CA ALA A 27 -10.73 1.66 -4.20
C ALA A 27 -9.55 0.81 -3.71
N CYS A 28 -9.44 -0.41 -4.23
CA CYS A 28 -8.27 -1.27 -4.01
C CYS A 28 -7.60 -1.62 -5.33
N TYR A 29 -6.25 -1.66 -5.32
CA TYR A 29 -5.52 -2.25 -6.44
C TYR A 29 -4.97 -3.62 -6.06
N VAL A 30 -5.22 -4.57 -6.93
CA VAL A 30 -4.90 -5.99 -6.78
C VAL A 30 -4.06 -6.48 -7.95
N ALA A 31 -3.58 -7.72 -7.89
CA ALA A 31 -3.03 -8.41 -9.06
C ALA A 31 -3.57 -9.82 -9.15
N GLY A 32 -3.75 -10.28 -10.38
CA GLY A 32 -3.91 -11.70 -10.66
C GLY A 32 -2.58 -12.43 -10.54
N THR A 33 -2.63 -13.75 -10.70
CA THR A 33 -1.44 -14.64 -10.68
C THR A 33 -0.48 -14.41 -11.86
N LYS A 34 -0.93 -13.68 -12.90
CA LYS A 34 -0.15 -13.40 -14.12
C LYS A 34 -0.05 -11.89 -14.37
N PHE A 35 1.02 -11.48 -15.04
CA PHE A 35 1.23 -10.13 -15.61
C PHE A 35 1.27 -8.96 -14.63
N GLY A 36 1.26 -9.22 -13.32
CA GLY A 36 1.42 -8.21 -12.28
C GLY A 36 2.84 -8.16 -11.71
N LEU A 37 3.32 -6.97 -11.32
CA LEU A 37 4.50 -6.86 -10.48
C LEU A 37 4.20 -7.39 -9.08
N ARG A 38 5.22 -7.89 -8.35
CA ARG A 38 5.08 -8.60 -7.06
C ARG A 38 4.54 -10.03 -7.23
N ALA A 39 5.23 -10.82 -8.03
CA ALA A 39 4.89 -12.23 -8.30
C ALA A 39 4.83 -13.10 -7.02
N TYR A 40 5.55 -12.70 -5.96
CA TYR A 40 5.59 -13.41 -4.66
C TYR A 40 4.54 -12.94 -3.64
N ALA A 41 3.63 -12.03 -4.00
CA ALA A 41 2.43 -11.79 -3.20
C ALA A 41 1.45 -12.96 -3.39
N ASP A 42 0.50 -13.13 -2.47
CA ASP A 42 -0.52 -14.19 -2.55
C ASP A 42 -1.31 -14.10 -3.86
N ASN A 43 -1.54 -12.89 -4.38
CA ASN A 43 -2.25 -12.59 -5.61
C ASN A 43 -3.63 -13.29 -5.70
N PHE A 44 -4.45 -12.90 -6.66
CA PHE A 44 -5.79 -13.45 -6.83
C PHE A 44 -5.80 -14.43 -8.02
N ASP A 45 -6.30 -15.64 -7.83
CA ASP A 45 -6.71 -16.48 -8.93
C ASP A 45 -7.99 -15.93 -9.60
N ALA A 46 -8.46 -16.60 -10.65
CA ALA A 46 -9.60 -16.11 -11.43
C ALA A 46 -10.89 -15.99 -10.60
N ASP A 47 -11.17 -16.99 -9.77
CA ASP A 47 -12.40 -17.05 -8.96
C ASP A 47 -12.33 -16.06 -7.80
N ALA A 48 -11.18 -15.98 -7.13
CA ALA A 48 -10.95 -14.99 -6.07
C ALA A 48 -11.05 -13.56 -6.60
N LEU A 49 -10.52 -13.29 -7.82
CA LEU A 49 -10.60 -11.97 -8.44
C LEU A 49 -12.04 -11.59 -8.77
N LYS A 50 -12.80 -12.51 -9.40
CA LYS A 50 -14.23 -12.31 -9.67
C LYS A 50 -15.00 -12.00 -8.39
N SER A 51 -14.83 -12.84 -7.35
CA SER A 51 -15.48 -12.64 -6.05
C SER A 51 -15.06 -11.34 -5.37
N ALA A 52 -13.81 -10.87 -5.55
CA ALA A 52 -13.35 -9.60 -5.02
C ALA A 52 -14.02 -8.40 -5.68
N VAL A 53 -14.17 -8.43 -7.02
CA VAL A 53 -14.88 -7.39 -7.79
C VAL A 53 -16.36 -7.35 -7.39
N GLU A 54 -17.04 -8.49 -7.38
CA GLU A 54 -18.45 -8.57 -6.97
C GLU A 54 -18.66 -8.01 -5.56
N PHE A 55 -17.82 -8.39 -4.61
CA PHE A 55 -17.88 -7.88 -3.24
C PHE A 55 -17.66 -6.36 -3.16
N ALA A 56 -16.64 -5.83 -3.84
CA ALA A 56 -16.38 -4.40 -3.87
C ALA A 56 -17.58 -3.61 -4.41
N HIS A 57 -18.22 -4.12 -5.46
CA HIS A 57 -19.40 -3.50 -6.05
C HIS A 57 -20.61 -3.49 -5.11
N THR A 58 -20.78 -4.52 -4.25
CA THR A 58 -21.84 -4.47 -3.20
C THR A 58 -21.65 -3.32 -2.22
N LEU A 59 -20.40 -2.85 -2.05
CA LEU A 59 -20.04 -1.74 -1.18
C LEU A 59 -19.93 -0.39 -1.93
N ASN A 60 -20.26 -0.33 -3.23
CA ASN A 60 -20.00 0.81 -4.12
C ASN A 60 -18.51 1.22 -4.13
N LYS A 61 -17.61 0.25 -4.06
CA LYS A 61 -16.16 0.41 -4.12
C LYS A 61 -15.60 -0.15 -5.43
N LYS A 62 -14.36 0.24 -5.77
CA LYS A 62 -13.73 -0.12 -7.03
C LYS A 62 -12.54 -1.06 -6.84
N VAL A 63 -12.31 -1.90 -7.84
CA VAL A 63 -11.14 -2.78 -7.92
C VAL A 63 -10.36 -2.51 -9.20
N TYR A 64 -9.08 -2.16 -9.06
CA TYR A 64 -8.16 -1.95 -10.18
C TYR A 64 -7.16 -3.09 -10.25
N VAL A 65 -7.01 -3.70 -11.41
CA VAL A 65 -6.11 -4.85 -11.60
C VAL A 65 -4.80 -4.37 -12.24
N THR A 66 -3.67 -4.72 -11.61
CA THR A 66 -2.36 -4.41 -12.18
C THR A 66 -1.99 -5.44 -13.25
N VAL A 67 -1.76 -4.94 -14.46
CA VAL A 67 -1.20 -5.67 -15.62
C VAL A 67 -0.01 -4.86 -16.11
N ASN A 68 1.00 -4.71 -15.26
CA ASN A 68 2.02 -3.67 -15.37
C ASN A 68 3.46 -4.19 -15.48
N ILE A 69 3.65 -5.44 -15.89
CA ILE A 69 4.95 -5.95 -16.32
C ILE A 69 5.36 -5.34 -17.67
N PHE A 70 6.63 -5.49 -18.04
CA PHE A 70 7.09 -5.31 -19.42
C PHE A 70 6.96 -6.65 -20.17
N PRO A 71 5.91 -6.84 -20.99
CA PRO A 71 5.66 -8.11 -21.67
C PRO A 71 6.68 -8.36 -22.79
N LYS A 72 6.97 -9.65 -23.04
CA LYS A 72 7.69 -10.10 -24.22
C LYS A 72 6.70 -10.56 -25.29
N ASN A 73 7.15 -10.68 -26.54
CA ASN A 73 6.27 -11.09 -27.65
C ASN A 73 5.49 -12.38 -27.37
N VAL A 74 6.08 -13.31 -26.62
CA VAL A 74 5.44 -14.59 -26.24
C VAL A 74 4.30 -14.44 -25.23
N ASP A 75 4.21 -13.31 -24.53
CA ASP A 75 3.17 -13.06 -23.51
C ASP A 75 1.85 -12.57 -24.16
N PHE A 76 1.88 -12.02 -25.38
CA PHE A 76 0.73 -11.34 -25.99
C PHE A 76 -0.51 -12.22 -26.23
N PRO A 77 -0.38 -13.49 -26.68
CA PRO A 77 -1.56 -14.36 -26.80
C PRO A 77 -2.30 -14.54 -25.46
N ALA A 78 -1.57 -14.82 -24.38
CA ALA A 78 -2.15 -15.00 -23.07
C ALA A 78 -2.66 -13.67 -22.45
N LEU A 79 -2.01 -12.51 -22.74
CA LEU A 79 -2.51 -11.20 -22.38
C LEU A 79 -3.87 -10.89 -23.02
N LYS A 80 -4.06 -11.27 -24.30
CA LYS A 80 -5.34 -11.07 -25.00
C LYS A 80 -6.48 -11.79 -24.27
N GLU A 81 -6.29 -13.05 -23.93
CA GLU A 81 -7.28 -13.85 -23.20
C GLU A 81 -7.54 -13.26 -21.81
N TYR A 82 -6.50 -12.79 -21.14
CA TYR A 82 -6.60 -12.20 -19.83
C TYR A 82 -7.38 -10.88 -19.85
N PHE A 83 -7.21 -10.01 -20.84
CA PHE A 83 -7.99 -8.79 -20.98
C PHE A 83 -9.47 -9.08 -21.22
N VAL A 84 -9.80 -10.06 -22.05
CA VAL A 84 -11.19 -10.50 -22.25
C VAL A 84 -11.79 -11.01 -20.94
N PHE A 85 -11.04 -11.81 -20.19
CA PHE A 85 -11.48 -12.29 -18.87
C PHE A 85 -11.72 -11.14 -17.89
N LEU A 86 -10.76 -10.20 -17.71
CA LEU A 86 -10.89 -9.08 -16.79
C LEU A 86 -12.09 -8.19 -17.13
N ASN A 87 -12.33 -7.96 -18.41
CA ASN A 87 -13.50 -7.24 -18.87
C ASN A 87 -14.81 -7.99 -18.55
N SER A 88 -14.83 -9.30 -18.70
CA SER A 88 -16.03 -10.13 -18.46
C SER A 88 -16.46 -10.19 -17.01
N ILE A 89 -15.51 -10.05 -16.05
CA ILE A 89 -15.80 -10.02 -14.61
C ILE A 89 -16.06 -8.61 -14.05
N GLY A 90 -16.04 -7.59 -14.91
CA GLY A 90 -16.41 -6.22 -14.53
C GLY A 90 -15.36 -5.47 -13.73
N VAL A 91 -14.05 -5.73 -13.96
CA VAL A 91 -12.98 -4.94 -13.34
C VAL A 91 -13.12 -3.47 -13.70
N ASP A 92 -13.01 -2.56 -12.73
CA ASP A 92 -13.25 -1.13 -12.93
C ASP A 92 -12.16 -0.44 -13.76
N ALA A 93 -10.89 -0.84 -13.61
CA ALA A 93 -9.80 -0.35 -14.46
C ALA A 93 -8.58 -1.27 -14.41
N LEU A 94 -7.74 -1.17 -15.45
CA LEU A 94 -6.43 -1.84 -15.50
C LEU A 94 -5.30 -0.83 -15.29
N ILE A 95 -4.36 -1.16 -14.41
CA ILE A 95 -3.13 -0.39 -14.21
C ILE A 95 -2.06 -0.99 -15.11
N MET A 96 -1.72 -0.31 -16.21
CA MET A 96 -0.87 -0.83 -17.29
C MET A 96 0.34 0.05 -17.56
N THR A 97 1.38 -0.51 -18.18
CA THR A 97 2.65 0.20 -18.46
C THR A 97 3.00 0.21 -19.94
N ASP A 98 2.88 -0.93 -20.58
CA ASP A 98 3.40 -1.17 -21.93
C ASP A 98 2.43 -0.69 -23.00
N ALA A 99 2.92 0.11 -23.96
CA ALA A 99 2.09 0.69 -25.02
C ALA A 99 1.48 -0.36 -25.95
N GLY A 100 2.19 -1.47 -26.22
CA GLY A 100 1.71 -2.57 -27.03
C GLY A 100 0.58 -3.32 -26.31
N ALA A 101 0.75 -3.60 -25.02
CA ALA A 101 -0.29 -4.23 -24.20
C ALA A 101 -1.53 -3.32 -24.07
N ILE A 102 -1.35 -2.00 -23.91
CA ILE A 102 -2.44 -1.01 -23.89
C ILE A 102 -3.20 -1.04 -25.22
N SER A 103 -2.48 -1.02 -26.35
CA SER A 103 -3.09 -1.10 -27.68
C SER A 103 -3.89 -2.39 -27.88
N LEU A 104 -3.31 -3.55 -27.46
CA LEU A 104 -4.02 -4.82 -27.50
C LEU A 104 -5.28 -4.81 -26.63
N CYS A 105 -5.18 -4.33 -25.38
CA CYS A 105 -6.33 -4.23 -24.49
C CYS A 105 -7.47 -3.45 -25.11
N LYS A 106 -7.18 -2.27 -25.68
CA LYS A 106 -8.19 -1.44 -26.35
C LYS A 106 -8.81 -2.09 -27.58
N SER A 107 -8.10 -3.00 -28.25
CA SER A 107 -8.64 -3.73 -29.40
C SER A 107 -9.63 -4.84 -29.00
N VAL A 108 -9.50 -5.42 -27.81
CA VAL A 108 -10.31 -6.56 -27.35
C VAL A 108 -11.29 -6.21 -26.22
N ALA A 109 -11.05 -5.13 -25.51
CA ALA A 109 -11.90 -4.57 -24.46
C ALA A 109 -11.93 -3.02 -24.58
N PRO A 110 -12.59 -2.46 -25.60
CA PRO A 110 -12.50 -1.03 -25.94
C PRO A 110 -13.01 -0.10 -24.83
N ASP A 111 -13.96 -0.57 -24.01
CA ASP A 111 -14.58 0.20 -22.93
C ASP A 111 -13.80 0.07 -21.60
N MET A 112 -12.79 -0.79 -21.53
CA MET A 112 -11.98 -0.97 -20.33
C MET A 112 -11.21 0.30 -19.99
N GLU A 113 -11.45 0.81 -18.79
CA GLU A 113 -10.69 1.95 -18.29
C GLU A 113 -9.23 1.58 -18.01
N ILE A 114 -8.31 2.44 -18.45
CA ILE A 114 -6.87 2.20 -18.29
C ILE A 114 -6.25 3.35 -17.50
N HIS A 115 -5.58 2.98 -16.41
CA HIS A 115 -4.72 3.84 -15.61
C HIS A 115 -3.26 3.56 -15.99
N LEU A 116 -2.54 4.58 -16.43
CA LEU A 116 -1.13 4.41 -16.76
C LEU A 116 -0.31 4.25 -15.48
N SER A 117 0.41 3.15 -15.38
CA SER A 117 1.24 2.84 -14.22
C SER A 117 2.41 3.82 -14.07
N THR A 118 2.85 4.03 -12.82
CA THR A 118 4.11 4.74 -12.51
C THR A 118 5.32 4.14 -13.22
N GLN A 119 5.28 2.86 -13.59
CA GLN A 119 6.32 2.18 -14.37
C GLN A 119 6.52 2.77 -15.78
N ALA A 120 5.55 3.49 -16.32
CA ALA A 120 5.68 4.24 -17.57
C ALA A 120 6.51 5.53 -17.41
N ASN A 121 6.91 5.86 -16.18
CA ASN A 121 7.79 6.97 -15.85
C ASN A 121 7.30 8.34 -16.37
N THR A 122 6.03 8.67 -16.11
CA THR A 122 5.46 9.96 -16.50
C THR A 122 5.82 11.03 -15.48
N THR A 123 6.67 11.98 -15.87
CA THR A 123 7.20 13.04 -15.01
C THR A 123 6.79 14.44 -15.42
N ASN A 124 6.04 14.62 -16.52
CA ASN A 124 5.68 15.93 -17.04
C ASN A 124 4.35 15.94 -17.78
N GLY A 125 3.77 17.13 -17.92
CA GLY A 125 2.45 17.33 -18.51
C GLY A 125 2.36 17.02 -20.00
N TYR A 126 3.44 17.14 -20.77
CA TYR A 126 3.40 16.82 -22.19
C TYR A 126 3.32 15.32 -22.43
N THR A 127 4.05 14.52 -21.67
CA THR A 127 3.90 13.04 -21.66
C THR A 127 2.52 12.63 -21.19
N ALA A 128 2.02 13.25 -20.11
CA ALA A 128 0.65 13.00 -19.64
C ALA A 128 -0.41 13.32 -20.71
N LYS A 129 -0.27 14.45 -21.40
CA LYS A 129 -1.15 14.85 -22.52
C LYS A 129 -1.08 13.88 -23.71
N PHE A 130 0.10 13.35 -24.02
CA PHE A 130 0.22 12.30 -25.03
C PHE A 130 -0.63 11.09 -24.66
N TRP A 131 -0.53 10.60 -23.42
CA TRP A 131 -1.29 9.45 -22.96
C TRP A 131 -2.79 9.72 -22.90
N ALA A 132 -3.23 10.93 -22.52
CA ALA A 132 -4.63 11.32 -22.60
C ALA A 132 -5.18 11.19 -24.03
N LYS A 133 -4.41 11.61 -25.05
CA LYS A 133 -4.79 11.44 -26.47
C LYS A 133 -4.86 9.97 -26.89
N GLN A 134 -4.13 9.09 -26.20
CA GLN A 134 -4.26 7.64 -26.40
C GLN A 134 -5.46 7.04 -25.64
N GLY A 135 -6.32 7.89 -25.02
CA GLY A 135 -7.53 7.48 -24.31
C GLY A 135 -7.25 6.86 -22.93
N ILE A 136 -6.09 7.18 -22.32
CA ILE A 136 -5.84 6.90 -20.92
C ILE A 136 -6.67 7.85 -20.07
N LYS A 137 -7.32 7.33 -19.01
CA LYS A 137 -8.20 8.11 -18.12
C LYS A 137 -7.44 8.67 -16.91
N ARG A 138 -6.45 7.95 -16.41
CA ARG A 138 -5.67 8.32 -15.24
C ARG A 138 -4.19 8.00 -15.45
N VAL A 139 -3.31 8.86 -14.97
CA VAL A 139 -1.87 8.63 -14.95
C VAL A 139 -1.38 8.60 -13.51
N VAL A 140 -0.73 7.50 -13.13
CA VAL A 140 0.07 7.42 -11.89
C VAL A 140 1.41 8.07 -12.16
N LEU A 141 1.61 9.27 -11.67
CA LEU A 141 2.86 10.00 -11.87
C LEU A 141 4.05 9.26 -11.26
N ALA A 142 5.21 9.47 -11.83
CA ALA A 142 6.46 8.96 -11.27
C ALA A 142 6.70 9.58 -9.90
N ARG A 143 7.33 8.83 -8.98
CA ARG A 143 7.60 9.29 -7.60
C ARG A 143 8.61 10.43 -7.54
N GLU A 144 9.31 10.68 -8.63
CA GLU A 144 10.33 11.71 -8.80
C GLU A 144 9.75 13.09 -9.12
N THR A 145 8.42 13.22 -9.28
CA THR A 145 7.76 14.50 -9.56
C THR A 145 7.63 15.37 -8.30
N THR A 146 7.86 16.67 -8.45
CA THR A 146 7.62 17.67 -7.41
C THR A 146 6.15 18.13 -7.41
N ILE A 147 5.70 18.80 -6.32
CA ILE A 147 4.37 19.40 -6.26
C ILE A 147 4.17 20.42 -7.38
N ASP A 148 5.21 21.20 -7.71
CA ASP A 148 5.16 22.19 -8.79
C ASP A 148 5.01 21.51 -10.16
N ASP A 149 5.70 20.38 -10.39
CA ASP A 149 5.54 19.61 -11.64
C ASP A 149 4.14 19.00 -11.75
N ILE A 150 3.57 18.52 -10.63
CA ILE A 150 2.19 18.02 -10.59
C ILE A 150 1.22 19.12 -10.99
N LYS A 151 1.35 20.31 -10.39
CA LYS A 151 0.50 21.47 -10.70
C LYS A 151 0.60 21.85 -12.19
N ARG A 152 1.84 22.02 -12.71
CA ARG A 152 2.06 22.30 -14.13
C ARG A 152 1.51 21.20 -15.04
N THR A 153 1.61 19.94 -14.62
CA THR A 153 1.02 18.83 -15.35
C THR A 153 -0.50 18.98 -15.42
N LYS A 154 -1.14 19.29 -14.28
CA LYS A 154 -2.59 19.52 -14.22
C LYS A 154 -3.01 20.71 -15.09
N ASP A 155 -2.25 21.79 -15.08
CA ASP A 155 -2.52 22.96 -15.94
C ASP A 155 -2.49 22.60 -17.45
N ILE A 156 -1.57 21.68 -17.86
CA ILE A 156 -1.43 21.24 -19.26
C ILE A 156 -2.54 20.27 -19.68
N VAL A 157 -2.94 19.34 -18.81
CA VAL A 157 -3.91 18.29 -19.15
C VAL A 157 -5.34 18.67 -18.82
N GLY A 158 -5.56 19.65 -17.95
CA GLY A 158 -6.89 20.08 -17.52
C GLY A 158 -7.70 18.94 -16.91
N ASP A 159 -9.00 18.87 -17.28
CA ASP A 159 -9.91 17.83 -16.82
C ASP A 159 -9.96 16.59 -17.74
N SER A 160 -9.14 16.59 -18.82
CA SER A 160 -9.08 15.45 -19.74
C SER A 160 -8.39 14.23 -19.17
N LEU A 161 -7.66 14.38 -18.05
CA LEU A 161 -6.87 13.33 -17.42
C LEU A 161 -6.87 13.47 -15.90
N GLU A 162 -7.06 12.37 -15.20
CA GLU A 162 -6.88 12.28 -13.76
C GLU A 162 -5.41 12.06 -13.41
N LEU A 163 -4.97 12.70 -12.32
CA LEU A 163 -3.62 12.50 -11.77
C LEU A 163 -3.70 11.70 -10.47
N GLU A 164 -2.96 10.60 -10.42
CA GLU A 164 -2.77 9.76 -9.25
C GLU A 164 -1.32 9.86 -8.78
N VAL A 165 -1.11 9.93 -7.48
CA VAL A 165 0.22 10.00 -6.88
C VAL A 165 0.34 9.07 -5.69
N PHE A 166 1.56 8.55 -5.44
CA PHE A 166 1.84 7.84 -4.19
C PHE A 166 1.92 8.82 -3.02
N VAL A 167 1.32 8.44 -1.89
CA VAL A 167 1.34 9.26 -0.67
C VAL A 167 1.97 8.53 0.52
N HIS A 168 2.12 7.20 0.45
CA HIS A 168 2.67 6.41 1.55
C HIS A 168 3.37 5.15 1.07
N GLY A 169 4.39 4.72 1.83
CA GLY A 169 5.05 3.42 1.70
C GLY A 169 6.40 3.46 1.01
N ALA A 170 6.87 2.31 0.60
CA ALA A 170 8.24 2.10 0.15
C ALA A 170 8.60 2.91 -1.10
N MET A 171 9.76 3.59 -1.05
CA MET A 171 10.39 4.24 -2.20
C MET A 171 11.35 3.27 -2.90
N CYS A 172 11.57 3.51 -4.21
CA CYS A 172 12.58 2.83 -5.00
C CYS A 172 13.80 3.74 -5.18
N ILE A 173 15.01 3.18 -5.19
CA ILE A 173 16.24 3.94 -5.47
C ILE A 173 16.34 4.39 -6.92
N SER A 174 15.84 3.58 -7.84
CA SER A 174 15.88 3.87 -9.27
C SER A 174 14.62 4.61 -9.70
N TYR A 175 14.74 5.36 -10.79
CA TYR A 175 13.57 5.93 -11.45
C TYR A 175 12.51 4.86 -11.67
N SER A 176 11.25 5.27 -11.53
CA SER A 176 10.08 4.40 -11.64
C SER A 176 10.12 3.56 -12.91
N GLY A 177 10.17 2.22 -12.78
CA GLY A 177 10.21 1.28 -13.90
C GLY A 177 11.56 1.16 -14.63
N ARG A 178 12.67 1.65 -14.08
CA ARG A 178 13.99 1.68 -14.77
C ARG A 178 15.10 0.97 -13.99
N CYS A 179 14.76 0.03 -13.09
CA CYS A 179 15.74 -0.69 -12.29
C CYS A 179 16.20 -1.98 -12.95
N LEU A 180 17.52 -2.18 -13.07
CA LEU A 180 18.15 -3.43 -13.52
C LEU A 180 18.97 -4.10 -12.41
N LEU A 181 19.06 -3.52 -11.21
CA LEU A 181 19.93 -4.00 -10.14
C LEU A 181 19.64 -5.47 -9.75
N SER A 182 18.37 -5.83 -9.66
CA SER A 182 17.95 -7.19 -9.36
C SER A 182 18.38 -8.18 -10.45
N ASN A 183 18.28 -7.80 -11.71
CA ASN A 183 18.71 -8.65 -12.83
C ASN A 183 20.22 -8.93 -12.78
N TYR A 184 21.03 -7.89 -12.52
CA TYR A 184 22.49 -8.03 -12.47
C TYR A 184 22.96 -8.87 -11.30
N LEU A 185 22.34 -8.72 -10.13
CA LEU A 185 22.82 -9.34 -8.89
C LEU A 185 22.19 -10.71 -8.60
N SER A 186 21.04 -11.03 -9.21
CA SER A 186 20.31 -12.26 -8.89
C SER A 186 19.66 -12.96 -10.08
N THR A 187 19.87 -12.47 -11.30
CA THR A 187 19.20 -12.95 -12.53
C THR A 187 17.65 -12.84 -12.50
N ARG A 188 17.06 -12.21 -11.48
CA ARG A 188 15.61 -12.05 -11.30
C ARG A 188 15.17 -10.69 -11.80
N ASP A 189 14.19 -10.69 -12.72
CA ASP A 189 13.76 -9.47 -13.40
C ASP A 189 12.79 -8.63 -12.55
N SER A 190 13.30 -7.49 -12.05
CA SER A 190 12.50 -6.54 -11.28
C SER A 190 11.33 -5.94 -12.07
N ASN A 191 11.44 -5.87 -13.39
CA ASN A 191 10.41 -5.32 -14.27
C ASN A 191 9.37 -6.36 -14.70
N ARG A 192 9.56 -7.61 -14.26
CA ARG A 192 8.60 -8.71 -14.39
C ARG A 192 8.07 -9.23 -13.05
N GLY A 193 8.28 -8.49 -11.98
CA GLY A 193 7.71 -8.80 -10.66
C GLY A 193 8.64 -9.53 -9.70
N GLU A 194 9.87 -9.83 -10.10
CA GLU A 194 10.81 -10.67 -9.33
C GLU A 194 11.87 -9.88 -8.57
N CYS A 195 11.62 -8.61 -8.23
CA CYS A 195 12.57 -7.76 -7.54
C CYS A 195 12.99 -8.36 -6.18
N VAL A 196 14.28 -8.63 -6.00
CA VAL A 196 14.88 -9.12 -4.74
C VAL A 196 15.19 -8.01 -3.76
N GLN A 197 14.89 -6.76 -4.11
CA GLN A 197 15.21 -5.58 -3.29
C GLN A 197 16.71 -5.44 -3.01
N ALA A 198 17.55 -5.75 -3.98
CA ALA A 198 19.00 -5.69 -3.84
C ALA A 198 19.51 -4.31 -3.36
N CYS A 199 18.82 -3.22 -3.71
CA CYS A 199 19.15 -1.87 -3.21
C CYS A 199 19.07 -1.72 -1.67
N ARG A 200 18.63 -2.76 -0.96
CA ARG A 200 18.49 -2.79 0.50
C ARG A 200 19.47 -3.77 1.17
N TRP A 201 20.33 -4.41 0.37
CA TRP A 201 21.39 -5.25 0.88
C TRP A 201 22.56 -4.41 1.38
N GLU A 202 23.35 -4.98 2.25
CA GLU A 202 24.61 -4.41 2.68
C GLU A 202 25.67 -4.62 1.59
N TYR A 203 26.42 -3.56 1.26
CA TYR A 203 27.48 -3.57 0.26
C TYR A 203 28.74 -2.97 0.82
N LYS A 204 29.90 -3.59 0.50
CA LYS A 204 31.21 -2.97 0.63
C LYS A 204 31.68 -2.58 -0.78
N MET A 205 31.83 -1.28 -1.04
CA MET A 205 32.26 -0.78 -2.33
C MET A 205 33.66 -0.18 -2.23
N THR A 206 34.56 -0.66 -3.11
CA THR A 206 35.91 -0.13 -3.26
C THR A 206 36.11 0.29 -4.71
N GLU A 207 36.76 1.40 -4.92
CA GLU A 207 37.20 1.81 -6.27
C GLU A 207 38.63 1.26 -6.51
N ALA A 208 38.80 0.50 -7.60
CA ALA A 208 40.07 -0.18 -7.90
C ALA A 208 41.27 0.77 -8.14
N SER A 209 41.00 2.03 -8.52
CA SER A 209 42.04 3.05 -8.68
C SER A 209 42.45 3.76 -7.39
N ARG A 210 41.72 3.52 -6.28
CA ARG A 210 41.92 4.09 -4.94
C ARG A 210 42.01 2.98 -3.91
N GLU A 211 42.97 2.09 -4.08
CA GLU A 211 43.23 1.02 -3.12
C GLU A 211 43.48 1.59 -1.72
N GLY A 212 42.62 1.30 -0.76
CA GLY A 212 42.72 1.76 0.64
C GLY A 212 41.92 2.99 1.02
N GLU A 213 41.27 3.68 0.06
CA GLU A 213 40.30 4.71 0.33
C GLU A 213 38.90 4.17 -0.02
N PRO A 214 38.11 3.66 0.94
CA PRO A 214 36.72 3.37 0.67
C PRO A 214 36.04 4.68 0.26
N LEU A 215 35.23 4.64 -0.80
CA LEU A 215 34.31 5.74 -1.10
C LEU A 215 33.55 6.03 0.18
N THR A 216 33.67 7.24 0.71
CA THR A 216 33.07 7.65 1.98
C THR A 216 31.55 7.58 1.84
N MET A 217 31.04 6.40 1.99
CA MET A 217 29.64 6.13 2.29
C MET A 217 29.58 6.01 3.79
N ILE A 218 28.62 6.69 4.41
CA ILE A 218 28.56 6.74 5.87
C ILE A 218 28.48 5.30 6.39
N GLU A 219 29.46 4.93 7.20
CA GLU A 219 29.68 3.63 7.75
C GLU A 219 29.32 3.65 9.25
N ASP A 220 28.54 2.68 9.68
CA ASP A 220 28.45 2.34 11.09
C ASP A 220 29.18 1.01 11.34
N ASP A 221 29.32 0.59 12.60
CA ASP A 221 29.98 -0.66 13.00
C ASP A 221 29.39 -1.94 12.37
N LYS A 222 28.34 -1.82 11.54
CA LYS A 222 27.55 -2.92 10.95
C LYS A 222 27.57 -2.96 9.43
N GLY A 223 28.09 -1.93 8.74
CA GLY A 223 28.22 -1.90 7.27
C GLY A 223 27.81 -0.60 6.58
N THR A 224 28.03 -0.53 5.27
CA THR A 224 27.78 0.64 4.44
C THR A 224 26.46 0.51 3.66
N TYR A 225 25.53 1.44 3.89
CA TYR A 225 24.19 1.44 3.26
C TYR A 225 24.13 2.45 2.12
N VAL A 226 24.32 1.98 0.88
CA VAL A 226 24.48 2.84 -0.30
C VAL A 226 23.16 3.32 -0.87
N MET A 227 22.10 2.52 -0.77
CA MET A 227 20.90 2.70 -1.59
C MET A 227 19.58 2.52 -0.82
N ASN A 228 19.63 2.60 0.50
CA ASN A 228 18.47 2.34 1.36
C ASN A 228 17.51 3.55 1.38
N SER A 229 16.50 3.54 0.51
CA SER A 229 15.50 4.59 0.47
C SER A 229 14.61 4.58 1.72
N LYS A 230 14.33 5.76 2.28
CA LYS A 230 13.31 5.98 3.30
C LYS A 230 11.91 5.63 2.75
N ASP A 231 10.96 5.41 3.64
CA ASP A 231 9.56 5.21 3.25
C ASP A 231 8.86 6.58 3.11
N MET A 232 7.96 6.71 2.12
CA MET A 232 7.21 7.93 1.89
C MET A 232 6.09 8.09 2.93
N ASN A 233 5.89 9.32 3.42
CA ASN A 233 4.76 9.71 4.23
C ASN A 233 4.35 11.16 3.92
N MET A 234 3.21 11.32 3.28
CA MET A 234 2.66 12.62 2.88
C MET A 234 1.48 13.07 3.74
N LEU A 235 1.20 12.38 4.86
CA LEU A 235 0.03 12.67 5.70
C LEU A 235 -0.09 14.15 6.08
N LEU A 236 1.01 14.83 6.35
CA LEU A 236 1.00 16.25 6.74
C LEU A 236 0.75 17.24 5.59
N TYR A 237 0.73 16.78 4.33
CA TYR A 237 0.78 17.64 3.15
C TYR A 237 -0.24 17.27 2.08
N LEU A 238 -1.32 16.54 2.43
CA LEU A 238 -2.33 16.13 1.44
C LEU A 238 -3.08 17.30 0.83
N ASP A 239 -3.31 18.37 1.59
CA ASP A 239 -3.91 19.62 1.12
C ASP A 239 -3.14 20.24 -0.05
N LYS A 240 -1.81 20.18 -0.01
CA LYS A 240 -0.94 20.67 -1.09
C LYS A 240 -1.09 19.85 -2.37
N LEU A 241 -1.19 18.52 -2.24
CA LEU A 241 -1.43 17.64 -3.37
C LEU A 241 -2.85 17.82 -3.95
N ILE A 242 -3.85 17.99 -3.08
CA ILE A 242 -5.24 18.31 -3.51
C ILE A 242 -5.25 19.63 -4.28
N SER A 243 -4.59 20.65 -3.75
CA SER A 243 -4.47 21.97 -4.37
C SER A 243 -3.70 21.93 -5.70
N ALA A 244 -2.77 20.98 -5.86
CA ALA A 244 -2.06 20.74 -7.12
C ALA A 244 -2.90 20.00 -8.17
N GLY A 245 -4.14 19.58 -7.84
CA GLY A 245 -5.08 18.96 -8.76
C GLY A 245 -5.02 17.43 -8.83
N VAL A 246 -4.46 16.77 -7.82
CA VAL A 246 -4.45 15.31 -7.71
C VAL A 246 -5.88 14.80 -7.49
N SER A 247 -6.21 13.68 -8.14
CA SER A 247 -7.53 13.04 -8.09
C SER A 247 -7.55 11.73 -7.29
N SER A 248 -6.39 11.08 -7.10
CA SER A 248 -6.28 9.81 -6.37
C SER A 248 -4.97 9.74 -5.59
N PHE A 249 -5.06 9.30 -4.34
CA PHE A 249 -3.94 9.06 -3.43
C PHE A 249 -3.70 7.57 -3.29
N LYS A 250 -2.52 7.13 -3.71
CA LYS A 250 -2.15 5.72 -3.71
C LYS A 250 -1.22 5.37 -2.55
N ILE A 251 -1.60 4.35 -1.79
CA ILE A 251 -0.77 3.75 -0.75
C ILE A 251 0.02 2.58 -1.36
N GLU A 252 1.34 2.55 -1.21
CA GLU A 252 2.17 1.38 -1.54
C GLU A 252 2.17 0.39 -0.37
N GLY A 253 2.07 -0.91 -0.66
CA GLY A 253 2.12 -1.91 0.40
C GLY A 253 1.46 -3.24 0.10
N ARG A 254 1.35 -3.67 -1.16
CA ARG A 254 0.68 -4.93 -1.53
C ARG A 254 1.25 -6.17 -0.84
N MET A 255 2.54 -6.15 -0.48
CA MET A 255 3.23 -7.20 0.27
C MET A 255 3.14 -7.04 1.81
N LYS A 256 2.54 -5.95 2.28
CA LYS A 256 2.42 -5.66 3.71
C LYS A 256 1.26 -6.45 4.34
N SER A 257 1.22 -6.48 5.69
CA SER A 257 0.16 -7.16 6.46
C SER A 257 -1.18 -6.42 6.42
N GLU A 258 -2.24 -7.08 6.86
CA GLU A 258 -3.56 -6.49 7.12
C GLU A 258 -3.46 -5.33 8.10
N TYR A 259 -2.66 -5.48 9.16
CA TYR A 259 -2.42 -4.43 10.15
C TYR A 259 -1.84 -3.15 9.53
N TYR A 260 -0.88 -3.27 8.61
CA TYR A 260 -0.34 -2.12 7.88
C TYR A 260 -1.43 -1.44 7.04
N VAL A 261 -2.24 -2.21 6.33
CA VAL A 261 -3.34 -1.67 5.51
C VAL A 261 -4.35 -0.95 6.39
N ALA A 262 -4.79 -1.58 7.49
CA ALA A 262 -5.72 -1.00 8.45
C ALA A 262 -5.22 0.34 9.01
N SER A 263 -4.00 0.36 9.55
CA SER A 263 -3.39 1.55 10.15
C SER A 263 -3.23 2.68 9.13
N THR A 264 -2.64 2.37 7.96
CA THR A 264 -2.38 3.38 6.94
C THR A 264 -3.68 3.96 6.38
N VAL A 265 -4.63 3.11 6.01
CA VAL A 265 -5.92 3.58 5.48
C VAL A 265 -6.67 4.42 6.52
N THR A 266 -6.68 4.00 7.81
CA THR A 266 -7.27 4.78 8.91
C THR A 266 -6.69 6.18 9.00
N ALA A 267 -5.36 6.31 9.02
CA ALA A 267 -4.72 7.61 9.17
C ALA A 267 -5.07 8.56 8.01
N TYR A 268 -4.95 8.06 6.77
CA TYR A 268 -5.27 8.87 5.59
C TYR A 268 -6.76 9.17 5.46
N ARG A 269 -7.66 8.21 5.72
CA ARG A 269 -9.11 8.42 5.64
C ARG A 269 -9.58 9.45 6.66
N ARG A 270 -9.17 9.31 7.93
CA ARG A 270 -9.56 10.25 8.98
C ARG A 270 -9.02 11.67 8.73
N ALA A 271 -7.79 11.81 8.23
CA ALA A 271 -7.23 13.11 7.86
C ALA A 271 -8.04 13.76 6.72
N LEU A 272 -8.40 12.99 5.69
CA LEU A 272 -9.22 13.48 4.58
C LEU A 272 -10.64 13.85 5.03
N ASP A 273 -11.29 13.03 5.85
CA ASP A 273 -12.64 13.29 6.34
C ASP A 273 -12.67 14.52 7.24
N GLY A 274 -11.67 14.71 8.10
CA GLY A 274 -11.49 15.92 8.88
C GLY A 274 -11.39 17.17 8.00
N TYR A 275 -10.59 17.09 6.94
CA TYR A 275 -10.44 18.18 5.96
C TYR A 275 -11.76 18.48 5.22
N TYR A 276 -12.47 17.47 4.76
CA TYR A 276 -13.73 17.66 4.06
C TYR A 276 -14.82 18.22 4.97
N LYS A 277 -14.78 17.89 6.26
CA LYS A 277 -15.75 18.39 7.26
C LYS A 277 -15.48 19.85 7.65
N THR A 278 -14.22 20.23 7.83
CA THR A 278 -13.85 21.54 8.41
C THR A 278 -13.39 22.55 7.37
N GLY A 279 -12.91 22.12 6.23
CA GLY A 279 -12.24 22.97 5.23
C GLY A 279 -10.80 23.34 5.60
N ILE A 280 -10.32 22.91 6.77
CA ILE A 280 -8.97 23.17 7.26
C ILE A 280 -8.21 21.84 7.36
N TYR A 281 -7.06 21.75 6.71
CA TYR A 281 -6.22 20.56 6.79
C TYR A 281 -5.31 20.64 8.02
N SER A 282 -5.64 19.85 9.03
CA SER A 282 -4.87 19.77 10.27
C SER A 282 -5.00 18.35 10.85
N PRO A 283 -4.21 17.39 10.35
CA PRO A 283 -4.22 16.04 10.90
C PRO A 283 -3.76 16.05 12.36
N SER A 284 -4.45 15.30 13.22
CA SER A 284 -4.09 15.21 14.63
C SER A 284 -2.77 14.46 14.84
N GLU A 285 -2.10 14.72 15.94
CA GLU A 285 -0.88 14.01 16.35
C GLU A 285 -1.10 12.49 16.43
N SER A 286 -2.26 12.06 16.92
CA SER A 286 -2.62 10.64 16.98
C SER A 286 -2.63 9.95 15.62
N LEU A 287 -2.91 10.66 14.51
CA LEU A 287 -2.83 10.10 13.16
C LEU A 287 -1.39 10.00 12.64
N ILE A 288 -0.51 10.88 13.10
CA ILE A 288 0.92 10.81 12.79
C ILE A 288 1.51 9.58 13.51
N GLU A 289 1.27 9.47 14.82
CA GLU A 289 1.66 8.32 15.63
C GLU A 289 1.07 7.01 15.11
N GLU A 290 -0.14 7.03 14.53
CA GLU A 290 -0.78 5.86 13.94
C GLU A 290 0.10 5.19 12.87
N LEU A 291 0.73 5.99 12.02
CA LEU A 291 1.61 5.48 10.97
C LEU A 291 2.92 4.91 11.52
N GLU A 292 3.38 5.38 12.69
CA GLU A 292 4.58 4.87 13.36
C GLU A 292 4.35 3.52 14.06
N LYS A 293 3.09 3.13 14.29
CA LYS A 293 2.74 1.86 14.93
C LYS A 293 2.94 0.64 14.04
N THR A 294 3.12 0.82 12.74
CA THR A 294 3.38 -0.29 11.81
C THR A 294 4.86 -0.33 11.42
N SER A 295 5.31 -1.48 10.94
CA SER A 295 6.71 -1.64 10.51
C SER A 295 7.03 -0.77 9.28
N HIS A 296 7.86 0.24 9.48
CA HIS A 296 8.28 1.21 8.48
C HIS A 296 9.78 1.54 8.62
N ARG A 297 10.39 2.13 7.58
CA ARG A 297 11.66 2.84 7.68
C ARG A 297 11.39 4.28 8.04
N ARG A 298 12.44 5.02 8.40
CA ARG A 298 12.32 6.47 8.59
C ARG A 298 11.55 7.09 7.43
N TYR A 299 10.69 8.04 7.75
CA TYR A 299 9.83 8.68 6.77
C TYR A 299 10.50 9.84 6.04
N THR A 300 10.06 10.06 4.80
CA THR A 300 10.43 11.17 3.93
C THR A 300 9.21 11.63 3.14
N THR A 301 9.23 12.86 2.68
CA THR A 301 8.25 13.35 1.69
C THR A 301 8.60 12.98 0.25
N GLY A 302 9.60 12.11 0.04
CA GLY A 302 10.10 11.77 -1.28
C GLY A 302 10.63 12.99 -2.02
N PHE A 303 10.27 13.13 -3.28
CA PHE A 303 10.71 14.23 -4.13
C PHE A 303 9.73 15.42 -4.18
N TYR A 304 8.60 15.37 -3.49
CA TYR A 304 7.55 16.39 -3.58
C TYR A 304 8.02 17.80 -3.26
N PHE A 305 8.99 17.95 -2.36
CA PHE A 305 9.61 19.23 -1.98
C PHE A 305 11.07 19.35 -2.47
N GLY A 306 11.45 18.58 -3.49
CA GLY A 306 12.81 18.45 -4.00
C GLY A 306 13.55 17.24 -3.41
N ALA A 307 14.66 16.88 -4.07
CA ALA A 307 15.47 15.70 -3.73
C ALA A 307 16.32 15.92 -2.47
N ARG A 308 15.70 16.00 -1.29
CA ARG A 308 16.40 16.13 -0.01
C ARG A 308 15.98 14.99 0.90
N ASP A 309 16.97 14.39 1.59
CA ASP A 309 16.76 13.44 2.68
C ASP A 309 15.90 12.21 2.32
N THR A 310 16.14 11.63 1.13
CA THR A 310 15.39 10.47 0.62
C THR A 310 16.03 9.12 0.97
N VAL A 311 17.28 9.12 1.47
CA VAL A 311 18.05 7.92 1.78
C VAL A 311 18.31 7.84 3.29
N CYS A 312 18.19 6.65 3.86
CA CYS A 312 18.57 6.35 5.24
C CYS A 312 19.95 5.70 5.25
N LEU A 313 20.90 6.35 5.89
CA LEU A 313 22.30 5.88 5.95
C LEU A 313 22.60 5.06 7.21
N ASP A 314 21.78 5.24 8.27
CA ASP A 314 22.07 4.68 9.60
C ASP A 314 21.58 3.23 9.74
N THR A 315 20.45 2.86 9.10
CA THR A 315 19.89 1.52 9.26
C THR A 315 18.98 1.13 8.10
N SER A 316 19.03 -0.15 7.72
CA SER A 316 18.08 -0.76 6.78
C SER A 316 16.90 -1.45 7.50
N LYS A 317 16.96 -1.55 8.83
CA LYS A 317 15.95 -2.27 9.60
C LYS A 317 14.68 -1.42 9.72
N PRO A 318 13.51 -2.01 9.47
CA PRO A 318 12.26 -1.34 9.77
C PRO A 318 12.06 -1.23 11.29
N GLU A 319 11.51 -0.10 11.71
CA GLU A 319 11.18 0.20 13.10
C GLU A 319 9.70 -0.16 13.36
N SER A 320 9.39 -0.71 14.51
CA SER A 320 8.04 -0.84 15.07
C SER A 320 8.10 -1.31 16.51
N ASP A 321 7.50 -0.51 17.38
CA ASP A 321 7.33 -0.84 18.80
C ASP A 321 5.97 -1.48 19.09
N TRP A 322 5.18 -1.77 18.07
CA TRP A 322 3.84 -2.31 18.22
C TRP A 322 3.72 -3.71 17.60
N LEU A 323 2.89 -4.53 18.24
CA LEU A 323 2.59 -5.90 17.83
C LEU A 323 1.15 -5.99 17.31
N PHE A 324 0.97 -6.62 16.17
CA PHE A 324 -0.34 -7.06 15.71
C PHE A 324 -0.75 -8.28 16.52
N ILE A 325 -1.79 -8.15 17.35
CA ILE A 325 -2.22 -9.18 18.30
C ILE A 325 -3.31 -10.05 17.74
N ALA A 326 -4.36 -9.46 17.19
CA ALA A 326 -5.48 -10.21 16.63
C ALA A 326 -6.28 -9.41 15.61
N GLU A 327 -6.91 -10.13 14.69
CA GLU A 327 -7.99 -9.64 13.86
C GLU A 327 -9.33 -10.04 14.50
N VAL A 328 -10.25 -9.11 14.58
CA VAL A 328 -11.61 -9.38 15.07
C VAL A 328 -12.41 -10.08 13.98
N LYS A 329 -13.10 -11.17 14.34
CA LYS A 329 -13.99 -11.93 13.47
C LYS A 329 -15.46 -11.68 13.77
N GLY A 330 -15.76 -10.96 14.83
CA GLY A 330 -17.10 -10.59 15.24
C GLY A 330 -17.24 -10.44 16.74
N TYR A 331 -18.48 -10.32 17.19
CA TYR A 331 -18.85 -10.23 18.59
C TYR A 331 -20.00 -11.19 18.90
N ASP A 332 -19.87 -11.96 19.98
CA ASP A 332 -20.91 -12.86 20.50
C ASP A 332 -21.73 -12.12 21.56
N ASP A 333 -22.92 -11.67 21.21
CA ASP A 333 -23.81 -10.92 22.09
C ASP A 333 -24.31 -11.72 23.30
N VAL A 334 -24.37 -13.03 23.18
CA VAL A 334 -24.86 -13.92 24.26
C VAL A 334 -23.75 -14.13 25.29
N LYS A 335 -22.57 -14.47 24.83
CA LYS A 335 -21.39 -14.69 25.68
C LYS A 335 -20.71 -13.39 26.12
N LYS A 336 -21.06 -12.24 25.51
CA LYS A 336 -20.34 -10.96 25.68
C LYS A 336 -18.86 -11.09 25.43
N CYS A 337 -18.50 -11.66 24.28
CA CYS A 337 -17.10 -11.91 23.90
C CYS A 337 -16.80 -11.38 22.51
N ILE A 338 -15.62 -10.79 22.35
CA ILE A 338 -15.04 -10.49 21.05
C ILE A 338 -14.46 -11.79 20.50
N ILE A 339 -14.82 -12.16 19.26
CA ILE A 339 -14.27 -13.31 18.57
C ILE A 339 -13.01 -12.86 17.84
N LEU A 340 -11.87 -13.48 18.12
CA LEU A 340 -10.55 -13.08 17.65
C LEU A 340 -9.90 -14.21 16.86
N GLU A 341 -9.19 -13.86 15.78
CA GLU A 341 -8.16 -14.71 15.19
C GLU A 341 -6.79 -14.18 15.62
N GLN A 342 -6.07 -14.96 16.40
CA GLN A 342 -4.80 -14.58 16.98
C GLN A 342 -3.70 -14.41 15.91
N ARG A 343 -2.93 -13.33 16.02
CA ARG A 343 -1.77 -13.01 15.16
C ARG A 343 -0.48 -12.87 15.95
N GLY A 344 -0.57 -12.47 17.21
CA GLY A 344 0.55 -12.31 18.13
C GLY A 344 0.24 -12.86 19.50
N ARG A 345 1.29 -13.11 20.31
CA ARG A 345 1.12 -13.61 21.67
C ARG A 345 0.63 -12.50 22.61
N PHE A 346 -0.34 -12.82 23.44
CA PHE A 346 -0.83 -11.97 24.53
C PHE A 346 -1.29 -12.84 25.70
N LYS A 347 -1.46 -12.24 26.87
CA LYS A 347 -1.85 -12.96 28.09
C LYS A 347 -2.76 -12.12 28.98
N LYS A 348 -3.33 -12.75 29.97
CA LYS A 348 -4.11 -12.10 31.01
C LYS A 348 -3.35 -10.94 31.64
N GLY A 349 -4.02 -9.79 31.81
CA GLY A 349 -3.46 -8.53 32.30
C GLY A 349 -2.80 -7.65 31.24
N ASP A 350 -2.66 -8.09 30.00
CA ASP A 350 -2.22 -7.25 28.90
C ASP A 350 -3.30 -6.20 28.53
N VAL A 351 -2.84 -5.05 28.01
CA VAL A 351 -3.73 -3.99 27.54
C VAL A 351 -3.64 -3.94 26.03
N LEU A 352 -4.74 -4.24 25.37
CA LEU A 352 -4.88 -4.19 23.92
C LEU A 352 -5.51 -2.87 23.48
N GLU A 353 -4.94 -2.25 22.46
CA GLU A 353 -5.49 -1.06 21.84
C GLU A 353 -6.27 -1.45 20.58
N VAL A 354 -7.46 -0.88 20.44
CA VAL A 354 -8.36 -1.12 19.32
C VAL A 354 -8.01 -0.18 18.17
N LEU A 355 -7.84 -0.74 16.98
CA LEU A 355 -7.86 -0.03 15.71
C LEU A 355 -9.16 -0.37 14.99
N SER A 356 -10.04 0.63 14.86
CA SER A 356 -11.37 0.55 14.24
C SER A 356 -11.67 1.82 13.45
N PRO A 357 -12.47 1.79 12.39
CA PRO A 357 -12.90 2.99 11.67
C PRO A 357 -13.89 3.87 12.46
N ASP A 358 -14.58 3.33 13.46
CA ASP A 358 -15.63 3.95 14.25
C ASP A 358 -15.15 4.64 15.55
N GLU A 359 -16.05 4.79 16.54
CA GLU A 359 -15.79 5.37 17.86
C GLU A 359 -14.95 4.48 18.78
N ASN A 360 -14.68 3.23 18.39
CA ASN A 360 -13.79 2.34 19.14
C ASN A 360 -12.31 2.61 18.87
N TYR A 361 -11.97 3.50 17.92
CA TYR A 361 -10.60 3.87 17.61
C TYR A 361 -9.84 4.33 18.86
N LEU A 362 -8.70 3.69 19.14
CA LEU A 362 -7.81 3.93 20.29
C LEU A 362 -8.41 3.51 21.66
N LYS A 363 -9.58 2.90 21.72
CA LYS A 363 -10.06 2.30 22.97
C LYS A 363 -9.08 1.23 23.45
N LYS A 364 -8.98 1.09 24.76
CA LYS A 364 -8.11 0.09 25.41
C LYS A 364 -8.97 -0.97 26.08
N ILE A 365 -8.63 -2.23 25.86
CA ILE A 365 -9.27 -3.39 26.46
C ILE A 365 -8.21 -4.11 27.31
N VAL A 366 -8.52 -4.31 28.60
CA VAL A 366 -7.68 -5.14 29.48
C VAL A 366 -8.08 -6.59 29.26
N VAL A 367 -7.12 -7.46 29.02
CA VAL A 367 -7.33 -8.89 28.88
C VAL A 367 -7.59 -9.49 30.28
N ASP A 368 -8.82 -9.87 30.56
CA ASP A 368 -9.19 -10.50 31.83
C ASP A 368 -9.50 -11.99 31.65
N GLU A 369 -10.49 -12.34 30.84
CA GLU A 369 -10.87 -13.72 30.56
C GLU A 369 -10.83 -13.97 29.06
N VAL A 370 -10.12 -15.03 28.65
CA VAL A 370 -10.04 -15.53 27.28
C VAL A 370 -10.40 -17.00 27.26
N PHE A 371 -11.20 -17.40 26.29
CA PHE A 371 -11.63 -18.79 26.11
C PHE A 371 -11.21 -19.30 24.73
N ASP A 372 -10.95 -20.60 24.62
CA ASP A 372 -10.84 -21.28 23.33
C ASP A 372 -12.23 -21.65 22.77
N GLU A 373 -12.23 -22.35 21.62
CA GLU A 373 -13.48 -22.80 20.97
C GLU A 373 -14.24 -23.83 21.80
N ASP A 374 -13.54 -24.59 22.67
CA ASP A 374 -14.13 -25.59 23.57
C ASP A 374 -14.63 -24.96 24.87
N GLY A 375 -14.40 -23.67 25.11
CA GLY A 375 -14.80 -22.93 26.31
C GLY A 375 -13.81 -23.05 27.47
N ASN A 376 -12.60 -23.55 27.26
CA ASN A 376 -11.57 -23.59 28.28
C ASN A 376 -10.92 -22.20 28.45
N VAL A 377 -10.64 -21.81 29.70
CA VAL A 377 -9.95 -20.55 29.99
C VAL A 377 -8.49 -20.65 29.61
N ILE A 378 -7.99 -19.61 28.95
CA ILE A 378 -6.58 -19.50 28.52
C ILE A 378 -5.97 -18.22 29.10
N ASP A 379 -4.93 -18.34 29.93
CA ASP A 379 -4.23 -17.19 30.50
C ASP A 379 -3.07 -16.69 29.62
N ASP A 380 -2.55 -17.52 28.70
CA ASP A 380 -1.42 -17.19 27.81
C ASP A 380 -1.68 -17.71 26.39
N CYS A 381 -2.12 -16.83 25.51
CA CYS A 381 -2.49 -17.13 24.14
C CYS A 381 -1.22 -17.15 23.26
N LYS A 382 -0.82 -18.34 22.78
CA LYS A 382 0.48 -18.57 22.11
C LYS A 382 0.37 -18.98 20.64
N PHE A 383 -0.79 -19.50 20.22
CA PHE A 383 -0.91 -20.16 18.93
C PHE A 383 -1.49 -19.23 17.88
N VAL A 384 -0.67 -18.87 16.88
CA VAL A 384 -1.09 -18.03 15.76
C VAL A 384 -2.23 -18.70 14.98
N GLN A 385 -3.20 -17.91 14.52
CA GLN A 385 -4.42 -18.31 13.81
C GLN A 385 -5.44 -19.10 14.68
N GLN A 386 -5.21 -19.22 15.99
CA GLN A 386 -6.21 -19.76 16.88
C GLN A 386 -7.42 -18.80 16.99
N ILE A 387 -8.64 -19.35 16.98
CA ILE A 387 -9.85 -18.59 17.29
C ILE A 387 -10.01 -18.54 18.81
N LEU A 388 -10.21 -17.33 19.32
CA LEU A 388 -10.31 -17.04 20.75
C LEU A 388 -11.52 -16.15 21.02
N TYR A 389 -12.05 -16.23 22.23
CA TYR A 389 -13.17 -15.45 22.73
C TYR A 389 -12.71 -14.60 23.91
N LEU A 390 -12.51 -13.30 23.69
CA LEU A 390 -12.09 -12.34 24.71
C LEU A 390 -13.33 -11.71 25.36
N LYS A 391 -13.51 -11.90 26.66
CA LYS A 391 -14.60 -11.27 27.43
C LYS A 391 -14.47 -9.76 27.40
N SER A 392 -15.52 -9.06 26.95
CA SER A 392 -15.51 -7.60 26.85
C SER A 392 -16.92 -7.06 26.63
N ASP A 393 -17.22 -5.91 27.23
CA ASP A 393 -18.44 -5.14 26.93
C ASP A 393 -18.28 -4.22 25.71
N VAL A 394 -17.06 -4.11 25.18
CA VAL A 394 -16.79 -3.34 23.95
C VAL A 394 -17.17 -4.20 22.76
N VAL A 395 -18.18 -3.76 22.02
CA VAL A 395 -18.61 -4.42 20.79
C VAL A 395 -17.68 -3.99 19.65
N LEU A 396 -16.99 -4.96 19.04
CA LEU A 396 -16.11 -4.75 17.90
C LEU A 396 -16.67 -5.42 16.65
N HIS A 397 -16.25 -4.92 15.50
CA HIS A 397 -16.71 -5.38 14.20
C HIS A 397 -15.68 -6.29 13.51
N ASN A 398 -16.19 -7.14 12.60
CA ASN A 398 -15.30 -7.95 11.76
C ASN A 398 -14.28 -7.07 11.03
N HIS A 399 -13.02 -7.49 11.02
CA HIS A 399 -11.85 -6.78 10.50
C HIS A 399 -11.30 -5.65 11.38
N ASP A 400 -11.89 -5.32 12.53
CA ASP A 400 -11.21 -4.51 13.52
C ASP A 400 -9.91 -5.20 13.95
N VAL A 401 -8.95 -4.42 14.42
CA VAL A 401 -7.62 -4.93 14.79
C VAL A 401 -7.33 -4.65 16.25
N LEU A 402 -6.81 -5.65 16.95
CA LEU A 402 -6.23 -5.48 18.27
C LEU A 402 -4.71 -5.50 18.19
N ARG A 403 -4.09 -4.57 18.89
CA ARG A 403 -2.64 -4.39 18.91
C ARG A 403 -2.14 -4.04 20.30
N MET A 404 -0.86 -4.19 20.53
CA MET A 404 -0.24 -3.90 21.82
C MET A 404 1.15 -3.27 21.60
N LYS A 405 1.52 -2.30 22.43
CA LYS A 405 2.89 -1.80 22.45
C LYS A 405 3.81 -2.90 22.98
N ARG A 406 4.94 -3.12 22.33
CA ARG A 406 5.94 -4.10 22.77
C ARG A 406 6.40 -3.70 24.19
N LYS A 407 6.29 -4.62 25.13
CA LYS A 407 6.88 -4.45 26.45
C LYS A 407 8.37 -4.61 26.28
N ASP A 408 9.14 -3.69 26.83
CA ASP A 408 10.57 -3.50 26.67
C ASP A 408 11.38 -4.77 26.38
N LEU A 409 12.21 -4.65 25.33
CA LEU A 409 13.34 -5.55 25.12
C LEU A 409 14.45 -5.21 26.09
#